data_bc0492636c551334046832f49d6f507d
#
_entry.id   bc0492636c551334046832f49d6f507d
#
_cell.length_a   1.000
_cell.length_b   1.000
_cell.length_c   1.000
_cell.angle_alpha   90.00
_cell.angle_beta   90.00
_cell.angle_gamma   90.00
#
_symmetry.space_group_name_H-M   'P 1'
#
loop_
_entity.id
_entity.type
_entity.pdbx_description
1 polymer ?
#
loop_
_entity_poly.entity_id
_entity_poly.type
_entity_poly.pdbx_seq_one_letter_code
_entity_poly.pdbx_strand_id
1 'polypeptide(L)'
;MKKVNLTALLLFFVLLVSAAEMPDAYYSAANGKSDSILKSSLSQVIRKHTVLSYGSGSNSSWYCFYYADRDPVTGLCMDMYSDDWRSFTSPGAVVSGCNIEHSFAKSWWGGAENDAYKDCYHLNPSNSTANSSRSNYP
;
A
#
# COMPACT_ATOMS: atom_id res chain seq x y z
N MET A 1 1.65 -51.85 5.66
CA MET A 1 1.43 -50.44 5.27
C MET A 1 1.40 -49.57 6.54
N LYS A 2 2.40 -48.71 6.77
CA LYS A 2 2.45 -47.82 7.96
C LYS A 2 1.48 -46.66 7.74
N LYS A 3 0.47 -46.53 8.60
CA LYS A 3 -0.44 -45.36 8.58
C LYS A 3 0.35 -44.10 8.94
N VAL A 4 0.53 -43.20 7.99
CA VAL A 4 1.10 -41.88 8.24
C VAL A 4 0.08 -41.11 9.05
N ASN A 5 0.49 -40.60 10.20
CA ASN A 5 -0.38 -39.88 11.12
C ASN A 5 -0.72 -38.50 10.54
N LEU A 6 -1.95 -38.35 10.03
CA LEU A 6 -2.44 -37.12 9.36
C LEU A 6 -2.30 -35.88 10.23
N THR A 7 -2.32 -36.06 11.55
CA THR A 7 -2.15 -34.96 12.54
C THR A 7 -0.76 -34.35 12.51
N ALA A 8 0.29 -35.16 12.24
CA ALA A 8 1.67 -34.67 12.14
C ALA A 8 1.89 -33.84 10.85
N LEU A 9 1.17 -34.18 9.77
CA LEU A 9 1.24 -33.44 8.51
C LEU A 9 0.55 -32.07 8.60
N LEU A 10 -0.54 -31.96 9.36
CA LEU A 10 -1.24 -30.68 9.58
C LEU A 10 -0.42 -29.70 10.45
N LEU A 11 0.32 -30.19 11.46
CA LEU A 11 1.18 -29.34 12.28
C LEU A 11 2.39 -28.79 11.50
N PHE A 12 2.86 -29.49 10.48
CA PHE A 12 3.99 -29.01 9.67
C PHE A 12 3.59 -27.91 8.69
N PHE A 13 2.32 -27.85 8.28
CA PHE A 13 1.84 -26.83 7.34
C PHE A 13 1.52 -25.48 7.99
N VAL A 14 1.28 -25.44 9.29
CA VAL A 14 0.99 -24.19 10.04
C VAL A 14 2.27 -23.40 10.35
N LEU A 15 3.46 -24.00 10.27
CA LEU A 15 4.73 -23.36 10.59
C LEU A 15 5.41 -22.62 9.43
N LEU A 16 4.78 -22.56 8.24
CA LEU A 16 5.37 -21.90 7.05
C LEU A 16 4.71 -20.56 6.68
N VAL A 17 3.80 -20.04 7.49
CA VAL A 17 3.42 -18.63 7.38
C VAL A 17 4.42 -17.83 8.20
N SER A 18 5.60 -17.63 7.66
CA SER A 18 6.50 -16.58 8.09
C SER A 18 5.82 -15.25 7.78
N ALA A 19 5.08 -14.69 8.73
CA ALA A 19 4.80 -13.28 8.72
C ALA A 19 6.16 -12.59 8.59
N ALA A 20 6.34 -11.74 7.59
CA ALA A 20 7.53 -10.91 7.50
C ALA A 20 7.58 -10.09 8.79
N GLU A 21 8.42 -10.54 9.74
CA GLU A 21 8.59 -9.80 10.98
C GLU A 21 9.16 -8.43 10.63
N MET A 22 8.49 -7.39 11.10
CA MET A 22 9.06 -6.06 11.01
C MET A 22 10.40 -6.05 11.74
N PRO A 23 11.44 -5.41 11.19
CA PRO A 23 12.72 -5.33 11.87
C PRO A 23 12.51 -4.86 13.31
N ASP A 24 12.92 -5.63 14.30
CA ASP A 24 12.73 -5.37 15.74
C ASP A 24 13.16 -3.97 16.17
N ALA A 25 14.08 -3.36 15.43
CA ALA A 25 14.58 -2.03 15.69
C ALA A 25 13.72 -0.88 15.12
N TYR A 26 12.80 -1.15 14.18
CA TYR A 26 12.08 -0.06 13.47
C TYR A 26 11.28 0.83 14.41
N TYR A 27 10.57 0.23 15.35
CA TYR A 27 9.78 0.96 16.35
C TYR A 27 10.46 1.06 17.72
N SER A 28 11.72 0.73 17.85
CA SER A 28 12.43 0.74 19.14
C SER A 28 12.34 2.08 19.89
N ALA A 29 12.30 3.19 19.16
CA ALA A 29 12.14 4.54 19.74
C ALA A 29 10.75 4.75 20.37
N ALA A 30 9.76 3.92 20.09
CA ALA A 30 8.41 3.98 20.64
C ALA A 30 8.18 2.98 21.79
N ASN A 31 9.10 2.04 22.03
CA ASN A 31 8.96 1.01 23.04
C ASN A 31 8.82 1.62 24.45
N GLY A 32 7.86 1.10 25.23
CA GLY A 32 7.58 1.53 26.59
C GLY A 32 7.01 2.95 26.72
N LYS A 33 6.59 3.58 25.61
CA LYS A 33 5.99 4.91 25.60
C LYS A 33 4.48 4.83 25.51
N SER A 34 3.79 5.86 26.01
CA SER A 34 2.32 5.99 25.97
C SER A 34 1.89 7.40 25.56
N ASP A 35 0.61 7.55 25.27
CA ASP A 35 -0.08 8.83 25.05
C ASP A 35 0.62 9.74 24.02
N SER A 36 0.81 10.99 24.36
CA SER A 36 1.43 12.00 23.49
C SER A 36 2.89 11.71 23.15
N ILE A 37 3.61 11.05 24.06
CA ILE A 37 5.02 10.67 23.85
C ILE A 37 5.09 9.53 22.83
N LEU A 38 4.21 8.55 22.92
CA LEU A 38 4.10 7.47 21.93
C LEU A 38 3.77 8.03 20.54
N LYS A 39 2.74 8.89 20.46
CA LYS A 39 2.35 9.56 19.21
C LYS A 39 3.52 10.32 18.57
N SER A 40 4.24 11.10 19.37
CA SER A 40 5.40 11.87 18.90
C SER A 40 6.53 10.95 18.39
N SER A 41 6.83 9.88 19.14
CA SER A 41 7.86 8.92 18.75
C SER A 41 7.52 8.17 17.46
N LEU A 42 6.28 7.71 17.32
CA LEU A 42 5.81 7.06 16.08
C LEU A 42 5.87 8.05 14.89
N SER A 43 5.42 9.28 15.08
CA SER A 43 5.53 10.32 14.04
C SER A 43 6.97 10.56 13.59
N GLN A 44 7.94 10.52 14.51
CA GLN A 44 9.36 10.66 14.18
C GLN A 44 9.90 9.45 13.41
N VAL A 45 9.44 8.24 13.73
CA VAL A 45 9.83 7.01 13.03
C VAL A 45 9.32 7.03 11.59
N ILE A 46 8.00 7.24 11.40
CA ILE A 46 7.37 7.19 10.07
C ILE A 46 7.75 8.38 9.17
N ARG A 47 8.16 9.51 9.75
CA ARG A 47 8.63 10.69 8.98
C ARG A 47 9.87 10.41 8.14
N LYS A 48 10.67 9.42 8.51
CA LYS A 48 11.93 9.07 7.81
C LYS A 48 11.68 8.10 6.65
N HIS A 49 10.64 8.34 5.86
CA HIS A 49 10.36 7.56 4.67
C HIS A 49 10.96 8.21 3.41
N THR A 50 11.12 7.40 2.36
CA THR A 50 11.48 7.92 1.04
C THR A 50 10.24 8.51 0.38
N VAL A 51 10.29 9.80 0.08
CA VAL A 51 9.21 10.47 -0.67
C VAL A 51 9.34 10.09 -2.14
N LEU A 52 8.30 9.49 -2.69
CA LEU A 52 8.24 9.12 -4.12
C LEU A 52 7.82 10.32 -4.97
N SER A 53 8.14 10.28 -6.26
CA SER A 53 7.58 11.23 -7.22
C SER A 53 6.12 10.90 -7.50
N TYR A 54 5.28 11.92 -7.62
CA TYR A 54 3.90 11.72 -8.06
C TYR A 54 3.85 11.43 -9.56
N GLY A 55 3.04 10.44 -9.95
CA GLY A 55 2.87 10.08 -11.37
C GLY A 55 3.65 8.84 -11.78
N SER A 56 4.15 8.83 -13.02
CA SER A 56 4.81 7.69 -13.65
C SER A 56 6.35 7.74 -13.57
N GLY A 57 6.99 6.63 -13.88
CA GLY A 57 8.44 6.48 -13.89
C GLY A 57 8.99 5.67 -12.73
N SER A 58 10.31 5.56 -12.62
CA SER A 58 10.97 4.92 -11.49
C SER A 58 10.80 5.75 -10.21
N ASN A 59 10.68 5.08 -9.07
CA ASN A 59 10.46 5.72 -7.76
C ASN A 59 9.26 6.68 -7.73
N SER A 60 8.17 6.30 -8.38
CA SER A 60 6.93 7.07 -8.49
C SER A 60 5.75 6.37 -7.85
N SER A 61 4.58 7.05 -7.78
CA SER A 61 3.34 6.44 -7.31
C SER A 61 2.97 5.21 -8.15
N TRP A 62 3.07 5.26 -9.49
CA TRP A 62 2.79 4.10 -10.36
C TRP A 62 3.83 2.98 -10.20
N TYR A 63 5.05 3.30 -9.80
CA TYR A 63 6.04 2.29 -9.43
C TYR A 63 5.64 1.59 -8.13
N CYS A 64 5.17 2.35 -7.12
CA CYS A 64 4.65 1.78 -5.88
C CYS A 64 3.47 0.84 -6.14
N PHE A 65 2.48 1.27 -6.91
CA PHE A 65 1.28 0.48 -7.25
C PHE A 65 1.61 -0.84 -7.95
N TYR A 66 2.63 -0.86 -8.80
CA TYR A 66 3.07 -2.10 -9.44
C TYR A 66 3.46 -3.18 -8.43
N TYR A 67 3.94 -2.82 -7.26
CA TYR A 67 4.36 -3.77 -6.22
C TYR A 67 3.33 -3.93 -5.10
N ALA A 68 2.56 -2.89 -4.78
CA ALA A 68 1.64 -2.87 -3.65
C ALA A 68 0.18 -3.20 -4.05
N ASP A 69 -0.26 -2.72 -5.22
CA ASP A 69 -1.65 -2.81 -5.68
C ASP A 69 -1.80 -3.76 -6.88
N ARG A 70 -0.95 -4.74 -6.93
CA ARG A 70 -0.98 -5.80 -7.93
C ARG A 70 -1.49 -7.09 -7.29
N ASP A 71 -2.54 -7.65 -7.86
CA ASP A 71 -3.06 -8.93 -7.41
C ASP A 71 -1.99 -10.03 -7.56
N PRO A 72 -1.67 -10.78 -6.51
CA PRO A 72 -0.57 -11.75 -6.52
C PRO A 72 -0.83 -12.98 -7.39
N VAL A 73 -2.09 -13.26 -7.74
CA VAL A 73 -2.50 -14.43 -8.53
C VAL A 73 -2.59 -14.06 -10.01
N THR A 74 -3.30 -12.99 -10.34
CA THR A 74 -3.57 -12.59 -11.72
C THR A 74 -2.52 -11.62 -12.27
N GLY A 75 -1.81 -10.91 -11.41
CA GLY A 75 -0.88 -9.86 -11.77
C GLY A 75 -1.54 -8.57 -12.26
N LEU A 76 -2.85 -8.45 -12.12
CA LEU A 76 -3.61 -7.28 -12.53
C LEU A 76 -3.51 -6.16 -11.49
N CYS A 77 -3.67 -4.92 -11.93
CA CYS A 77 -3.83 -3.74 -11.09
C CYS A 77 -5.18 -3.79 -10.40
N MET A 78 -5.18 -3.80 -9.08
CA MET A 78 -6.40 -3.74 -8.27
C MET A 78 -6.93 -2.30 -8.28
N ASP A 79 -8.13 -2.13 -8.82
CA ASP A 79 -8.82 -0.83 -8.84
C ASP A 79 -9.50 -0.56 -7.50
N MET A 80 -9.38 0.66 -6.97
CA MET A 80 -9.96 1.00 -5.67
C MET A 80 -11.50 0.98 -5.66
N TYR A 81 -12.14 1.27 -6.79
CA TYR A 81 -13.59 1.50 -6.87
C TYR A 81 -14.35 0.51 -7.74
N SER A 82 -13.66 -0.39 -8.43
CA SER A 82 -14.32 -1.36 -9.32
C SER A 82 -13.55 -2.67 -9.45
N ASP A 83 -14.26 -3.69 -9.90
CA ASP A 83 -13.67 -5.00 -10.24
C ASP A 83 -13.13 -5.04 -11.69
N ASP A 84 -13.09 -3.90 -12.38
CA ASP A 84 -12.52 -3.75 -13.73
C ASP A 84 -10.98 -3.63 -13.64
N TRP A 85 -10.33 -4.68 -13.18
CA TRP A 85 -8.89 -4.73 -13.01
C TRP A 85 -8.18 -4.85 -14.34
N ARG A 86 -7.04 -4.17 -14.47
CA ARG A 86 -6.33 -3.98 -15.73
C ARG A 86 -4.87 -4.37 -15.63
N SER A 87 -4.26 -4.71 -16.76
CA SER A 87 -2.86 -5.14 -16.78
C SER A 87 -1.90 -3.98 -16.60
N PHE A 88 -0.92 -4.16 -15.74
CA PHE A 88 0.31 -3.37 -15.77
C PHE A 88 1.13 -3.73 -17.01
N THR A 89 1.73 -2.74 -17.65
CA THR A 89 2.68 -2.96 -18.77
C THR A 89 4.11 -3.09 -18.27
N SER A 90 4.49 -2.33 -17.25
CA SER A 90 5.81 -2.39 -16.62
C SER A 90 5.80 -1.62 -15.27
N PRO A 91 6.80 -1.80 -14.39
CA PRO A 91 6.94 -1.00 -13.18
C PRO A 91 7.00 0.49 -13.48
N GLY A 92 6.15 1.28 -12.85
CA GLY A 92 6.09 2.73 -13.03
C GLY A 92 5.31 3.22 -14.26
N ALA A 93 4.79 2.34 -15.09
CA ALA A 93 3.90 2.71 -16.18
C ALA A 93 2.47 2.96 -15.68
N VAL A 94 1.82 3.96 -16.26
CA VAL A 94 0.41 4.24 -16.02
C VAL A 94 -0.44 3.10 -16.58
N VAL A 95 -1.39 2.62 -15.79
CA VAL A 95 -2.37 1.64 -16.26
C VAL A 95 -3.45 2.35 -17.07
N SER A 96 -3.69 1.90 -18.30
CA SER A 96 -4.64 2.52 -19.22
C SER A 96 -6.06 2.60 -18.62
N GLY A 97 -6.67 3.77 -18.66
CA GLY A 97 -8.01 4.04 -18.11
C GLY A 97 -8.04 4.19 -16.58
N CYS A 98 -6.89 4.16 -15.91
CA CYS A 98 -6.76 4.47 -14.51
C CYS A 98 -6.03 5.81 -14.29
N ASN A 99 -6.28 6.42 -13.15
CA ASN A 99 -5.50 7.53 -12.63
C ASN A 99 -5.18 7.29 -11.15
N ILE A 100 -4.49 8.23 -10.53
CA ILE A 100 -4.14 8.15 -9.12
C ILE A 100 -5.27 8.77 -8.31
N GLU A 101 -5.85 7.99 -7.43
CA GLU A 101 -6.85 8.43 -6.47
C GLU A 101 -6.21 8.79 -5.14
N HIS A 102 -6.63 9.93 -4.60
CA HIS A 102 -6.36 10.31 -3.22
C HIS A 102 -7.55 9.92 -2.35
N SER A 103 -7.49 8.81 -1.62
CA SER A 103 -8.58 8.37 -0.72
C SER A 103 -8.92 9.43 0.32
N PHE A 104 -7.92 10.19 0.78
CA PHE A 104 -8.09 11.45 1.48
C PHE A 104 -8.00 12.60 0.45
N ALA A 105 -9.12 13.18 0.06
CA ALA A 105 -9.20 14.09 -1.07
C ALA A 105 -8.25 15.29 -0.94
N LYS A 106 -7.49 15.59 -2.00
CA LYS A 106 -6.50 16.68 -2.06
C LYS A 106 -7.05 18.03 -1.59
N SER A 107 -8.29 18.33 -1.93
CA SER A 107 -8.96 19.57 -1.53
C SER A 107 -9.17 19.73 -0.01
N TRP A 108 -9.18 18.62 0.74
CA TRP A 108 -9.42 18.66 2.19
C TRP A 108 -8.24 19.23 2.99
N TRP A 109 -7.03 19.30 2.41
CA TRP A 109 -5.89 19.99 3.01
C TRP A 109 -5.44 21.23 2.22
N GLY A 110 -6.32 21.79 1.37
CA GLY A 110 -6.04 23.00 0.62
C GLY A 110 -5.30 22.78 -0.71
N GLY A 111 -5.16 21.54 -1.16
CA GLY A 111 -4.63 21.21 -2.48
C GLY A 111 -3.11 21.32 -2.64
N ALA A 112 -2.35 21.55 -1.56
CA ALA A 112 -0.90 21.65 -1.63
C ALA A 112 -0.24 20.34 -2.06
N GLU A 113 0.76 20.41 -2.94
CA GLU A 113 1.56 19.27 -3.41
C GLU A 113 2.76 19.00 -2.48
N ASN A 114 2.46 18.84 -1.20
CA ASN A 114 3.39 18.48 -0.15
C ASN A 114 3.69 16.96 -0.13
N ASP A 115 4.37 16.46 0.89
CA ASP A 115 4.69 15.04 1.00
C ASP A 115 3.42 14.16 1.10
N ALA A 116 2.36 14.64 1.74
CA ALA A 116 1.08 13.93 1.79
C ALA A 116 0.45 13.74 0.39
N TYR A 117 0.65 14.68 -0.53
CA TYR A 117 0.22 14.53 -1.93
C TYR A 117 0.82 13.32 -2.64
N LYS A 118 1.97 12.85 -2.18
CA LYS A 118 2.76 11.76 -2.79
C LYS A 118 2.78 10.49 -1.93
N ASP A 119 2.06 10.49 -0.82
CA ASP A 119 2.08 9.41 0.15
C ASP A 119 1.25 8.22 -0.33
N CYS A 120 1.92 7.13 -0.69
CA CYS A 120 1.29 5.90 -1.19
C CYS A 120 0.38 5.20 -0.16
N TYR A 121 0.36 5.59 1.11
CA TYR A 121 -0.59 5.05 2.08
C TYR A 121 -2.04 5.43 1.80
N HIS A 122 -2.27 6.54 1.10
CA HIS A 122 -3.62 6.96 0.72
C HIS A 122 -3.77 7.23 -0.78
N LEU A 123 -2.76 6.89 -1.58
CA LEU A 123 -2.84 6.88 -3.03
C LEU A 123 -3.18 5.48 -3.52
N ASN A 124 -4.08 5.38 -4.46
CA ASN A 124 -4.50 4.12 -5.05
C ASN A 124 -4.69 4.26 -6.56
N PRO A 125 -4.47 3.20 -7.33
CA PRO A 125 -4.92 3.16 -8.72
C PRO A 125 -6.45 3.10 -8.74
N SER A 126 -7.07 3.89 -9.59
CA SER A 126 -8.52 3.92 -9.71
C SER A 126 -8.98 4.15 -11.14
N ASN A 127 -10.08 3.52 -11.52
CA ASN A 127 -10.80 3.83 -12.75
C ASN A 127 -11.04 5.34 -12.84
N SER A 128 -10.61 5.97 -13.93
CA SER A 128 -10.62 7.43 -14.07
C SER A 128 -12.04 8.03 -14.03
N THR A 129 -13.03 7.29 -14.51
CA THR A 129 -14.44 7.71 -14.46
C THR A 129 -14.98 7.63 -13.04
N ALA A 130 -14.70 6.53 -12.33
CA ALA A 130 -15.13 6.35 -10.94
C ALA A 130 -14.49 7.40 -10.02
N ASN A 131 -13.19 7.64 -10.17
CA ASN A 131 -12.48 8.68 -9.44
C ASN A 131 -13.07 10.08 -9.71
N SER A 132 -13.33 10.41 -10.98
CA SER A 132 -13.96 11.69 -11.35
C SER A 132 -15.36 11.85 -10.75
N SER A 133 -16.14 10.76 -10.70
CA SER A 133 -17.48 10.76 -10.10
C SER A 133 -17.43 10.89 -8.59
N ARG A 134 -16.45 10.27 -7.93
CA ARG A 134 -16.22 10.41 -6.49
C ARG A 134 -15.85 11.85 -6.15
N SER A 135 -15.06 12.54 -7.00
CA SER A 135 -14.64 13.93 -6.75
C SER A 135 -13.99 14.10 -5.38
N ASN A 136 -14.50 14.98 -4.54
CA ASN A 136 -14.05 15.19 -3.17
C ASN A 136 -15.09 14.79 -2.10
N TYR A 137 -16.07 14.00 -2.47
CA TYR A 137 -17.05 13.47 -1.51
C TYR A 137 -16.37 12.42 -0.60
N PRO A 138 -16.85 12.30 0.66
CA PRO A 138 -16.42 11.26 1.58
C PRO A 138 -16.65 9.85 1.07
#